data_f165bcd829a745db8919d5e76812d73a
#
_entry.id   f165bcd829a745db8919d5e76812d73a
#
_cell.length_a   1.000
_cell.length_b   1.000
_cell.length_c   1.000
_cell.angle_alpha   90.00
_cell.angle_beta   90.00
_cell.angle_gamma   90.00
#
_symmetry.space_group_name_H-M   'P 1'
#
loop_
_entity.id
_entity.type
_entity.pdbx_description
1 polymer ?
#
loop_
_entity_poly.entity_id
_entity_poly.type
_entity_poly.pdbx_seq_one_letter_code
_entity_poly.pdbx_strand_id
1 'polypeptide(L)'
;MSELSMSVVSNQEASRPEYREIKLKEIMRYYTPRWMAVCGFVASCFAALNLPMFGYILSQYTFVLALPIKTDDDLAYYNEQRNIWTWAFVGLVFGIGISSFTQKLCFGYGGDNLTLKLRIKLFESILRKHIGWFDNKDRAPGILTNIITEHVSAVNGLTTEAIGVLVEAALGITISCLICFIFCARLAIVVTLLSPFMVLGGLGMSKLQFN
;
A
#
# COMPACT_ATOMS: atom_id res chain seq x y z
N MET A 1 -25.33 -42.92 17.76
CA MET A 1 -25.47 -41.46 17.69
C MET A 1 -24.20 -40.79 17.15
N SER A 2 -23.02 -41.37 17.30
CA SER A 2 -21.72 -40.80 16.82
C SER A 2 -21.48 -40.92 15.31
N GLU A 3 -21.97 -41.99 14.67
CA GLU A 3 -21.77 -42.20 13.22
C GLU A 3 -22.63 -41.27 12.36
N LEU A 4 -23.87 -40.97 12.80
CA LEU A 4 -24.74 -40.02 12.07
C LEU A 4 -24.20 -38.58 12.11
N SER A 5 -23.57 -38.17 13.21
CA SER A 5 -22.94 -36.84 13.34
C SER A 5 -21.68 -36.71 12.47
N MET A 6 -20.89 -37.77 12.34
CA MET A 6 -19.73 -37.81 11.46
C MET A 6 -20.08 -37.77 9.98
N SER A 7 -21.12 -38.50 9.57
CA SER A 7 -21.60 -38.50 8.18
C SER A 7 -22.22 -37.16 7.77
N VAL A 8 -22.87 -36.45 8.68
CA VAL A 8 -23.41 -35.10 8.44
C VAL A 8 -22.28 -34.07 8.32
N VAL A 9 -21.25 -34.16 9.16
CA VAL A 9 -20.07 -33.29 9.11
C VAL A 9 -19.28 -33.54 7.83
N SER A 10 -19.05 -34.81 7.43
CA SER A 10 -18.32 -35.12 6.19
C SER A 10 -19.11 -34.71 4.93
N ASN A 11 -20.43 -34.77 4.93
CA ASN A 11 -21.25 -34.27 3.84
C ASN A 11 -21.29 -32.71 3.79
N GLN A 12 -21.19 -32.06 4.93
CA GLN A 12 -21.04 -30.58 4.96
C GLN A 12 -19.66 -30.11 4.47
N GLU A 13 -18.61 -30.88 4.71
CA GLU A 13 -17.27 -30.56 4.16
C GLU A 13 -17.19 -30.80 2.65
N ALA A 14 -17.85 -31.87 2.14
CA ALA A 14 -17.92 -32.14 0.70
C ALA A 14 -18.78 -31.12 -0.08
N SER A 15 -19.65 -30.37 0.58
CA SER A 15 -20.51 -29.35 -0.05
C SER A 15 -19.93 -27.94 0.03
N ARG A 16 -18.72 -27.75 0.57
CA ARG A 16 -18.05 -26.44 0.49
C ARG A 16 -17.78 -26.15 -0.98
N PRO A 17 -18.30 -25.03 -1.53
CA PRO A 17 -17.97 -24.65 -2.90
C PRO A 17 -16.45 -24.52 -2.98
N GLU A 18 -15.85 -25.22 -3.92
CA GLU A 18 -14.43 -25.09 -4.25
C GLU A 18 -14.17 -23.60 -4.61
N TYR A 19 -13.67 -22.84 -3.66
CA TYR A 19 -13.33 -21.44 -3.87
C TYR A 19 -12.17 -21.38 -4.85
N ARG A 20 -12.48 -21.13 -6.11
CA ARG A 20 -11.48 -20.86 -7.13
C ARG A 20 -10.68 -19.62 -6.66
N GLU A 21 -9.41 -19.83 -6.35
CA GLU A 21 -8.50 -18.73 -6.02
C GLU A 21 -8.47 -17.75 -7.19
N ILE A 22 -9.11 -16.61 -7.01
CA ILE A 22 -9.12 -15.54 -8.01
C ILE A 22 -7.74 -14.90 -7.97
N LYS A 23 -6.95 -15.11 -9.01
CA LYS A 23 -5.63 -14.49 -9.13
C LYS A 23 -5.80 -12.98 -9.22
N LEU A 24 -5.02 -12.24 -8.45
CA LEU A 24 -4.99 -10.76 -8.44
C LEU A 24 -4.92 -10.18 -9.86
N LYS A 25 -4.26 -10.88 -10.77
CA LYS A 25 -4.16 -10.54 -12.20
C LYS A 25 -5.52 -10.49 -12.92
N GLU A 26 -6.47 -11.32 -12.52
CA GLU A 26 -7.84 -11.31 -13.09
C GLU A 26 -8.61 -10.08 -12.61
N ILE A 27 -8.45 -9.70 -11.35
CA ILE A 27 -9.04 -8.49 -10.77
C ILE A 27 -8.47 -7.24 -11.43
N MET A 28 -7.16 -7.18 -11.60
CA MET A 28 -6.46 -6.06 -12.25
C MET A 28 -6.86 -5.88 -13.72
N ARG A 29 -7.37 -6.90 -14.39
CA ARG A 29 -7.92 -6.79 -15.75
C ARG A 29 -9.14 -5.87 -15.83
N TYR A 30 -9.89 -5.73 -14.74
CA TYR A 30 -11.05 -4.83 -14.64
C TYR A 30 -10.68 -3.42 -14.21
N TYR A 31 -9.41 -3.19 -13.84
CA TYR A 31 -8.92 -1.87 -13.50
C TYR A 31 -8.88 -0.97 -14.74
N THR A 32 -9.70 0.06 -14.75
CA THR A 32 -9.78 1.04 -15.86
C THR A 32 -10.03 2.44 -15.31
N PRO A 33 -9.45 3.47 -15.89
CA PRO A 33 -8.55 3.47 -17.06
C PRO A 33 -7.10 3.07 -16.70
N ARG A 34 -6.45 2.34 -17.57
CA ARG A 34 -5.07 1.83 -17.37
C ARG A 34 -4.03 2.93 -17.21
N TRP A 35 -4.25 4.08 -17.86
CA TRP A 35 -3.33 5.21 -17.75
C TRP A 35 -3.26 5.77 -16.32
N MET A 36 -4.35 5.71 -15.54
CA MET A 36 -4.33 6.09 -14.12
C MET A 36 -3.48 5.14 -13.28
N ALA A 37 -3.47 3.84 -13.58
CA ALA A 37 -2.56 2.91 -12.93
C ALA A 37 -1.08 3.28 -13.18
N VAL A 38 -0.77 3.67 -14.42
CA VAL A 38 0.58 4.11 -14.79
C VAL A 38 0.94 5.42 -14.07
N CYS A 39 0.05 6.41 -14.09
CA CYS A 39 0.26 7.66 -13.36
C CYS A 39 0.42 7.44 -11.85
N GLY A 40 -0.41 6.58 -11.25
CA GLY A 40 -0.30 6.20 -9.85
C GLY A 40 1.04 5.51 -9.54
N PHE A 41 1.50 4.62 -10.41
CA PHE A 41 2.80 3.97 -10.27
C PHE A 41 3.96 4.97 -10.37
N VAL A 42 3.93 5.88 -11.33
CA VAL A 42 4.94 6.94 -11.47
C VAL A 42 4.93 7.86 -10.23
N ALA A 43 3.76 8.25 -9.74
CA ALA A 43 3.63 9.03 -8.52
C ALA A 43 4.19 8.27 -7.30
N SER A 44 3.98 6.94 -7.20
CA SER A 44 4.57 6.10 -6.15
C SER A 44 6.10 6.06 -6.23
N CYS A 45 6.68 6.06 -7.44
CA CYS A 45 8.12 6.14 -7.60
C CYS A 45 8.68 7.48 -7.07
N PHE A 46 7.99 8.58 -7.34
CA PHE A 46 8.36 9.88 -6.75
C PHE A 46 8.16 9.90 -5.23
N ALA A 47 7.06 9.34 -4.73
CA ALA A 47 6.81 9.22 -3.30
C ALA A 47 7.89 8.39 -2.58
N ALA A 48 8.39 7.34 -3.19
CA ALA A 48 9.46 6.51 -2.65
C ALA A 48 10.79 7.26 -2.45
N LEU A 49 11.05 8.30 -3.26
CA LEU A 49 12.24 9.15 -3.13
C LEU A 49 12.16 10.13 -1.95
N ASN A 50 10.97 10.39 -1.43
CA ASN A 50 10.75 11.41 -0.40
C ASN A 50 11.57 11.14 0.87
N LEU A 51 11.58 9.90 1.37
CA LEU A 51 12.28 9.54 2.59
C LEU A 51 13.80 9.68 2.48
N PRO A 52 14.46 9.16 1.42
CA PRO A 52 15.89 9.39 1.20
C PRO A 52 16.26 10.87 1.02
N MET A 53 15.46 11.62 0.26
CA MET A 53 15.69 13.04 0.02
C MET A 53 15.53 13.87 1.30
N PHE A 54 14.52 13.56 2.10
CA PHE A 54 14.32 14.16 3.41
C PHE A 54 15.55 13.94 4.30
N GLY A 55 16.04 12.70 4.40
CA GLY A 55 17.22 12.38 5.19
C GLY A 55 18.48 13.13 4.72
N TYR A 56 18.67 13.24 3.40
CA TYR A 56 19.78 13.97 2.82
C TYR A 56 19.73 15.46 3.13
N ILE A 57 18.60 16.12 2.87
CA ILE A 57 18.42 17.56 3.16
C ILE A 57 18.56 17.85 4.65
N LEU A 58 17.98 16.99 5.51
CA LEU A 58 18.10 17.12 6.96
C LEU A 58 19.56 17.01 7.42
N SER A 59 20.32 16.08 6.86
CA SER A 59 21.75 15.94 7.15
C SER A 59 22.54 17.17 6.78
N GLN A 60 22.33 17.72 5.59
CA GLN A 60 23.00 18.93 5.12
C GLN A 60 22.61 20.15 5.95
N TYR A 61 21.33 20.28 6.27
CA TYR A 61 20.83 21.36 7.11
C TYR A 61 21.45 21.31 8.52
N THR A 62 21.53 20.13 9.11
CA THR A 62 22.17 19.93 10.43
C THR A 62 23.67 20.25 10.38
N PHE A 63 24.34 19.86 9.29
CA PHE A 63 25.75 20.18 9.10
C PHE A 63 25.98 21.72 9.04
N VAL A 64 25.14 22.43 8.31
CA VAL A 64 25.21 23.90 8.23
C VAL A 64 24.99 24.54 9.61
N LEU A 65 24.02 24.06 10.38
CA LEU A 65 23.74 24.57 11.72
C LEU A 65 24.89 24.32 12.72
N ALA A 66 25.69 23.29 12.51
CA ALA A 66 26.82 22.93 13.36
C ALA A 66 28.10 23.68 13.00
N LEU A 67 28.13 24.51 11.93
CA LEU A 67 29.32 25.29 11.55
C LEU A 67 29.66 26.32 12.63
N PRO A 68 30.93 26.39 13.11
CA PRO A 68 31.34 27.36 14.07
C PRO A 68 31.53 28.73 13.38
N ILE A 69 30.76 29.74 13.79
CA ILE A 69 30.83 31.09 13.27
C ILE A 69 31.90 31.86 14.08
N LYS A 70 32.99 32.24 13.44
CA LYS A 70 34.10 32.98 14.09
C LYS A 70 34.38 34.33 13.43
N THR A 71 34.00 34.49 12.17
CA THR A 71 34.29 35.68 11.36
C THR A 71 33.03 36.17 10.66
N ASP A 72 32.98 37.46 10.26
CA ASP A 72 31.83 38.03 9.54
C ASP A 72 31.63 37.37 8.16
N ASP A 73 32.70 36.93 7.52
CA ASP A 73 32.64 36.16 6.26
C ASP A 73 32.02 34.78 6.48
N ASP A 74 32.30 34.13 7.61
CA ASP A 74 31.67 32.86 8.00
C ASP A 74 30.15 33.03 8.21
N LEU A 75 29.75 34.19 8.74
CA LEU A 75 28.33 34.51 8.96
C LEU A 75 27.60 34.72 7.64
N ALA A 76 28.21 35.36 6.65
CA ALA A 76 27.63 35.54 5.32
C ALA A 76 27.44 34.18 4.62
N TYR A 77 28.47 33.33 4.62
CA TYR A 77 28.39 31.95 4.08
C TYR A 77 27.34 31.10 4.79
N TYR A 78 27.28 31.17 6.12
CA TYR A 78 26.27 30.47 6.92
C TYR A 78 24.85 30.89 6.53
N ASN A 79 24.59 32.19 6.38
CA ASN A 79 23.26 32.69 6.02
C ASN A 79 22.83 32.25 4.61
N GLU A 80 23.77 32.25 3.67
CA GLU A 80 23.52 31.78 2.30
C GLU A 80 23.19 30.30 2.27
N GLN A 81 24.00 29.44 2.87
CA GLN A 81 23.78 28.01 2.92
C GLN A 81 22.50 27.66 3.67
N ARG A 82 22.24 28.28 4.81
CA ARG A 82 20.99 28.11 5.54
C ARG A 82 19.77 28.42 4.67
N ASN A 83 19.79 29.53 3.93
CA ASN A 83 18.69 29.92 3.06
C ASN A 83 18.45 28.88 1.94
N ILE A 84 19.53 28.43 1.29
CA ILE A 84 19.44 27.40 0.22
C ILE A 84 18.77 26.14 0.75
N TRP A 85 19.24 25.60 1.87
CA TRP A 85 18.69 24.37 2.44
C TRP A 85 17.28 24.55 3.01
N THR A 86 16.95 25.73 3.54
CA THR A 86 15.60 26.06 3.97
C THR A 86 14.62 26.02 2.79
N TRP A 87 14.96 26.67 1.67
CA TRP A 87 14.11 26.63 0.47
C TRP A 87 14.05 25.25 -0.17
N ALA A 88 15.13 24.50 -0.13
CA ALA A 88 15.14 23.09 -0.56
C ALA A 88 14.18 22.25 0.28
N PHE A 89 14.14 22.47 1.61
CA PHE A 89 13.23 21.78 2.51
C PHE A 89 11.76 22.14 2.23
N VAL A 90 11.46 23.42 2.03
CA VAL A 90 10.12 23.88 1.64
C VAL A 90 9.70 23.25 0.30
N GLY A 91 10.57 23.26 -0.70
CA GLY A 91 10.31 22.63 -2.00
C GLY A 91 10.06 21.12 -1.87
N LEU A 92 10.80 20.42 -1.02
CA LEU A 92 10.59 19.01 -0.75
C LEU A 92 9.19 18.76 -0.17
N VAL A 93 8.76 19.54 0.83
CA VAL A 93 7.42 19.40 1.45
C VAL A 93 6.31 19.55 0.41
N PHE A 94 6.39 20.54 -0.46
CA PHE A 94 5.44 20.70 -1.56
C PHE A 94 5.51 19.53 -2.54
N GLY A 95 6.70 19.06 -2.90
CA GLY A 95 6.90 17.88 -3.76
C GLY A 95 6.27 16.62 -3.17
N ILE A 96 6.45 16.37 -1.88
CA ILE A 96 5.82 15.27 -1.14
C ILE A 96 4.29 15.39 -1.20
N GLY A 97 3.75 16.58 -0.92
CA GLY A 97 2.32 16.84 -0.94
C GLY A 97 1.70 16.53 -2.30
N ILE A 98 2.28 17.07 -3.37
CA ILE A 98 1.80 16.86 -4.75
C ILE A 98 1.91 15.39 -5.16
N SER A 99 3.03 14.73 -4.87
CA SER A 99 3.27 13.32 -5.21
C SER A 99 2.26 12.41 -4.50
N SER A 100 2.10 12.57 -3.19
CA SER A 100 1.17 11.76 -2.39
C SER A 100 -0.30 12.03 -2.77
N PHE A 101 -0.65 13.27 -3.06
CA PHE A 101 -2.00 13.62 -3.51
C PHE A 101 -2.30 12.97 -4.87
N THR A 102 -1.38 13.09 -5.84
CA THR A 102 -1.54 12.47 -7.16
C THR A 102 -1.65 10.95 -7.07
N GLN A 103 -0.81 10.32 -6.26
CA GLN A 103 -0.83 8.88 -6.02
C GLN A 103 -2.19 8.42 -5.48
N LYS A 104 -2.69 9.06 -4.40
CA LYS A 104 -3.97 8.72 -3.78
C LYS A 104 -5.15 8.97 -4.72
N LEU A 105 -5.14 10.05 -5.49
CA LEU A 105 -6.16 10.32 -6.50
C LEU A 105 -6.20 9.24 -7.58
N CYS A 106 -5.03 8.88 -8.13
CA CYS A 106 -4.96 7.89 -9.22
C CYS A 106 -5.41 6.50 -8.75
N PHE A 107 -4.94 6.04 -7.61
CA PHE A 107 -5.34 4.74 -7.07
C PHE A 107 -6.77 4.76 -6.54
N GLY A 108 -7.22 5.85 -5.89
CA GLY A 108 -8.59 6.01 -5.40
C GLY A 108 -9.60 5.90 -6.52
N TYR A 109 -9.46 6.73 -7.54
CA TYR A 109 -10.37 6.71 -8.69
C TYR A 109 -10.37 5.34 -9.42
N GLY A 110 -9.20 4.71 -9.57
CA GLY A 110 -9.09 3.39 -10.18
C GLY A 110 -9.77 2.30 -9.34
N GLY A 111 -9.63 2.34 -8.02
CA GLY A 111 -10.26 1.42 -7.08
C GLY A 111 -11.78 1.57 -7.04
N ASP A 112 -12.29 2.81 -7.06
CA ASP A 112 -13.74 3.08 -7.09
C ASP A 112 -14.38 2.56 -8.38
N ASN A 113 -13.75 2.77 -9.52
CA ASN A 113 -14.21 2.23 -10.80
C ASN A 113 -14.18 0.69 -10.83
N LEU A 114 -13.16 0.08 -10.25
CA LEU A 114 -13.08 -1.37 -10.11
C LEU A 114 -14.22 -1.89 -9.23
N THR A 115 -14.43 -1.27 -8.09
CA THR A 115 -15.51 -1.60 -7.14
C THR A 115 -16.88 -1.52 -7.80
N LEU A 116 -17.15 -0.45 -8.54
CA LEU A 116 -18.40 -0.29 -9.26
C LEU A 116 -18.62 -1.41 -10.28
N LYS A 117 -17.60 -1.75 -11.07
CA LYS A 117 -17.69 -2.84 -12.05
C LYS A 117 -17.90 -4.20 -11.41
N LEU A 118 -17.23 -4.46 -10.29
CA LEU A 118 -17.40 -5.70 -9.54
C LEU A 118 -18.83 -5.82 -8.99
N ARG A 119 -19.38 -4.73 -8.42
CA ARG A 119 -20.77 -4.69 -7.92
C ARG A 119 -21.76 -4.98 -9.04
N ILE A 120 -21.65 -4.31 -10.18
CA ILE A 120 -22.54 -4.53 -11.33
C ILE A 120 -22.46 -5.97 -11.80
N LYS A 121 -21.26 -6.53 -11.93
CA LYS A 121 -21.05 -7.88 -12.43
C LYS A 121 -21.55 -8.97 -11.46
N LEU A 122 -21.37 -8.75 -10.16
CA LEU A 122 -21.92 -9.64 -9.12
C LEU A 122 -23.44 -9.57 -9.14
N PHE A 123 -24.03 -8.39 -9.20
CA PHE A 123 -25.47 -8.20 -9.26
C PHE A 123 -26.08 -8.87 -10.50
N GLU A 124 -25.48 -8.65 -11.68
CA GLU A 124 -25.89 -9.32 -12.93
C GLU A 124 -25.79 -10.86 -12.81
N SER A 125 -24.71 -11.37 -12.19
CA SER A 125 -24.53 -12.81 -11.97
C SER A 125 -25.60 -13.39 -11.06
N ILE A 126 -26.03 -12.65 -10.04
CA ILE A 126 -27.09 -13.06 -9.12
C ILE A 126 -28.44 -13.08 -9.83
N LEU A 127 -28.76 -12.05 -10.61
CA LEU A 127 -30.02 -11.95 -11.36
C LEU A 127 -30.20 -13.07 -12.42
N ARG A 128 -29.09 -13.62 -12.91
CA ARG A 128 -29.11 -14.74 -13.87
C ARG A 128 -29.34 -16.11 -13.23
N LYS A 129 -29.45 -16.19 -11.89
CA LYS A 129 -29.70 -17.47 -11.19
C LYS A 129 -31.18 -17.82 -11.26
N HIS A 130 -31.48 -19.14 -11.30
CA HIS A 130 -32.86 -19.64 -11.25
C HIS A 130 -33.48 -19.41 -9.86
N ILE A 131 -34.81 -19.35 -9.78
CA ILE A 131 -35.54 -18.99 -8.55
C ILE A 131 -35.20 -19.96 -7.40
N GLY A 132 -35.16 -21.26 -7.64
CA GLY A 132 -34.81 -22.25 -6.61
C GLY A 132 -33.40 -22.10 -6.01
N TRP A 133 -32.52 -21.27 -6.62
CA TRP A 133 -31.22 -20.95 -6.04
C TRP A 133 -31.35 -20.04 -4.82
N PHE A 134 -32.41 -19.23 -4.77
CA PHE A 134 -32.71 -18.30 -3.68
C PHE A 134 -33.43 -18.94 -2.50
N ASP A 135 -33.95 -20.17 -2.65
CA ASP A 135 -34.68 -20.88 -1.58
C ASP A 135 -33.78 -21.34 -0.44
N ASN A 136 -32.47 -21.30 -0.64
CA ASN A 136 -31.49 -21.58 0.41
C ASN A 136 -31.37 -20.41 1.37
N LYS A 137 -31.49 -20.66 2.69
CA LYS A 137 -31.41 -19.66 3.75
C LYS A 137 -30.10 -18.82 3.72
N ASP A 138 -29.00 -19.46 3.32
CA ASP A 138 -27.66 -18.76 3.23
C ASP A 138 -27.59 -17.80 2.05
N ARG A 139 -28.61 -17.77 1.20
CA ARG A 139 -28.69 -16.92 -0.02
C ARG A 139 -29.85 -15.96 0.02
N ALA A 140 -30.37 -15.67 1.22
CA ALA A 140 -31.42 -14.70 1.42
C ALA A 140 -31.00 -13.33 0.84
N PRO A 141 -31.92 -12.54 0.25
CA PRO A 141 -31.60 -11.26 -0.38
C PRO A 141 -30.79 -10.31 0.49
N GLY A 142 -31.03 -10.28 1.79
CA GLY A 142 -30.29 -9.48 2.75
C GLY A 142 -28.81 -9.91 2.89
N ILE A 143 -28.55 -11.22 2.90
CA ILE A 143 -27.18 -11.77 2.96
C ILE A 143 -26.43 -11.44 1.67
N LEU A 144 -27.07 -11.61 0.51
CA LEU A 144 -26.46 -11.29 -0.78
C LEU A 144 -26.14 -9.81 -0.92
N THR A 145 -27.02 -8.94 -0.43
CA THR A 145 -26.77 -7.48 -0.42
C THR A 145 -25.59 -7.14 0.48
N ASN A 146 -25.48 -7.76 1.64
CA ASN A 146 -24.34 -7.57 2.54
C ASN A 146 -23.02 -8.04 1.90
N ILE A 147 -23.00 -9.19 1.25
CA ILE A 147 -21.84 -9.70 0.50
C ILE A 147 -21.39 -8.70 -0.56
N ILE A 148 -22.32 -8.17 -1.38
CA ILE A 148 -21.99 -7.19 -2.41
C ILE A 148 -21.42 -5.91 -1.82
N THR A 149 -21.94 -5.48 -0.66
CA THR A 149 -21.52 -4.22 -0.06
C THR A 149 -20.19 -4.35 0.69
N GLU A 150 -20.08 -5.36 1.54
CA GLU A 150 -18.95 -5.51 2.47
C GLU A 150 -17.72 -6.12 1.79
N HIS A 151 -17.88 -7.28 1.14
CA HIS A 151 -16.74 -7.95 0.50
C HIS A 151 -16.16 -7.18 -0.69
N VAL A 152 -17.01 -6.52 -1.49
CA VAL A 152 -16.51 -5.70 -2.61
C VAL A 152 -15.82 -4.44 -2.10
N SER A 153 -16.28 -3.86 -0.98
CA SER A 153 -15.59 -2.73 -0.35
C SER A 153 -14.23 -3.12 0.23
N ALA A 154 -14.10 -4.33 0.77
CA ALA A 154 -12.80 -4.86 1.22
C ALA A 154 -11.80 -5.01 0.06
N VAL A 155 -12.26 -5.44 -1.12
CA VAL A 155 -11.42 -5.47 -2.33
C VAL A 155 -10.94 -4.07 -2.74
N ASN A 156 -11.78 -3.04 -2.59
CA ASN A 156 -11.38 -1.66 -2.87
C ASN A 156 -10.20 -1.24 -1.98
N GLY A 157 -10.27 -1.44 -0.67
CA GLY A 157 -9.18 -1.12 0.24
C GLY A 157 -7.85 -1.78 -0.15
N LEU A 158 -7.91 -3.06 -0.54
CA LEU A 158 -6.73 -3.80 -1.00
C LEU A 158 -6.14 -3.27 -2.31
N THR A 159 -6.98 -2.88 -3.26
CA THR A 159 -6.52 -2.46 -4.61
C THR A 159 -6.16 -0.98 -4.68
N THR A 160 -6.70 -0.15 -3.80
CA THR A 160 -6.52 1.30 -3.81
C THR A 160 -5.33 1.72 -2.96
N GLU A 161 -5.34 1.38 -1.68
CA GLU A 161 -4.31 1.86 -0.74
C GLU A 161 -3.14 0.89 -0.65
N ALA A 162 -3.40 -0.41 -0.52
CA ALA A 162 -2.35 -1.39 -0.25
C ALA A 162 -1.33 -1.50 -1.39
N ILE A 163 -1.77 -1.49 -2.66
CA ILE A 163 -0.86 -1.58 -3.81
C ILE A 163 0.06 -0.35 -3.86
N GLY A 164 -0.48 0.86 -3.70
CA GLY A 164 0.30 2.09 -3.71
C GLY A 164 1.36 2.10 -2.62
N VAL A 165 0.97 1.79 -1.40
CA VAL A 165 1.88 1.74 -0.23
C VAL A 165 2.93 0.64 -0.37
N LEU A 166 2.56 -0.55 -0.88
CA LEU A 166 3.53 -1.64 -1.11
C LEU A 166 4.58 -1.28 -2.16
N VAL A 167 4.18 -0.65 -3.26
CA VAL A 167 5.11 -0.19 -4.30
C VAL A 167 6.03 0.90 -3.74
N GLU A 168 5.48 1.88 -3.04
CA GLU A 168 6.23 2.95 -2.40
C GLU A 168 7.25 2.41 -1.39
N ALA A 169 6.83 1.49 -0.50
CA ALA A 169 7.70 0.89 0.49
C ALA A 169 8.82 0.05 -0.16
N ALA A 170 8.50 -0.79 -1.14
CA ALA A 170 9.48 -1.62 -1.83
C ALA A 170 10.54 -0.78 -2.54
N LEU A 171 10.11 0.24 -3.28
CA LEU A 171 11.01 1.17 -3.96
C LEU A 171 11.81 2.02 -2.97
N GLY A 172 11.17 2.52 -1.92
CA GLY A 172 11.82 3.32 -0.89
C GLY A 172 12.93 2.55 -0.17
N ILE A 173 12.68 1.31 0.22
CA ILE A 173 13.69 0.43 0.83
C ILE A 173 14.84 0.18 -0.14
N THR A 174 14.55 -0.13 -1.40
CA THR A 174 15.56 -0.43 -2.41
C THR A 174 16.46 0.79 -2.66
N ILE A 175 15.87 1.95 -2.87
CA ILE A 175 16.60 3.20 -3.12
C ILE A 175 17.41 3.62 -1.89
N SER A 176 16.84 3.54 -0.69
CA SER A 176 17.55 3.86 0.55
C SER A 176 18.74 2.93 0.79
N CYS A 177 18.58 1.63 0.51
CA CYS A 177 19.67 0.66 0.57
C CYS A 177 20.80 1.02 -0.41
N LEU A 178 20.48 1.31 -1.67
CA LEU A 178 21.46 1.71 -2.67
C LEU A 178 22.24 2.96 -2.27
N ILE A 179 21.53 3.99 -1.79
CA ILE A 179 22.17 5.23 -1.30
C ILE A 179 23.09 4.93 -0.12
N CYS A 180 22.63 4.12 0.84
CA CYS A 180 23.42 3.75 2.00
C CYS A 180 24.72 2.99 1.62
N PHE A 181 24.65 2.08 0.63
CA PHE A 181 25.82 1.37 0.11
C PHE A 181 26.83 2.31 -0.56
N ILE A 182 26.36 3.34 -1.27
CA ILE A 182 27.23 4.33 -1.94
C ILE A 182 27.98 5.20 -0.93
N PHE A 183 27.28 5.69 0.11
CA PHE A 183 27.86 6.61 1.08
C PHE A 183 28.62 5.91 2.21
N CYS A 184 28.15 4.76 2.67
CA CYS A 184 28.73 4.10 3.83
C CYS A 184 28.49 2.58 3.82
N ALA A 185 29.24 1.83 3.00
CA ALA A 185 29.07 0.40 2.81
C ALA A 185 29.11 -0.41 4.11
N ARG A 186 29.99 -0.03 5.07
CA ARG A 186 30.07 -0.71 6.37
C ARG A 186 28.78 -0.61 7.18
N LEU A 187 28.19 0.59 7.22
CA LEU A 187 26.93 0.83 7.91
C LEU A 187 25.76 0.13 7.20
N ALA A 188 25.77 0.16 5.85
CA ALA A 188 24.76 -0.47 5.02
C ALA A 188 24.64 -1.99 5.30
N ILE A 189 25.77 -2.68 5.44
CA ILE A 189 25.81 -4.12 5.76
C ILE A 189 25.13 -4.38 7.10
N VAL A 190 25.46 -3.60 8.13
CA VAL A 190 24.87 -3.78 9.47
C VAL A 190 23.36 -3.56 9.44
N VAL A 191 22.89 -2.49 8.81
CA VAL A 191 21.45 -2.17 8.71
C VAL A 191 20.71 -3.24 7.92
N THR A 192 21.27 -3.71 6.79
CA THR A 192 20.66 -4.78 5.98
C THR A 192 20.59 -6.09 6.75
N LEU A 193 21.59 -6.40 7.58
CA LEU A 193 21.60 -7.61 8.41
C LEU A 193 20.58 -7.55 9.57
N LEU A 194 20.30 -6.35 10.08
CA LEU A 194 19.31 -6.13 11.14
C LEU A 194 17.87 -6.05 10.60
N SER A 195 17.67 -5.68 9.32
CA SER A 195 16.33 -5.48 8.73
C SER A 195 15.41 -6.71 8.84
N PRO A 196 15.85 -7.97 8.62
CA PRO A 196 14.97 -9.14 8.76
C PRO A 196 14.47 -9.34 10.19
N PHE A 197 15.23 -8.96 11.21
CA PHE A 197 14.78 -9.05 12.60
C PHE A 197 13.61 -8.08 12.87
N MET A 198 13.62 -6.89 12.30
CA MET A 198 12.51 -5.94 12.40
C MET A 198 11.25 -6.49 11.73
N VAL A 199 11.38 -7.12 10.56
CA VAL A 199 10.25 -7.74 9.85
C VAL A 199 9.66 -8.90 10.66
N LEU A 200 10.50 -9.77 11.22
CA LEU A 200 10.06 -10.87 12.07
C LEU A 200 9.35 -10.36 13.33
N GLY A 201 9.86 -9.30 13.96
CA GLY A 201 9.21 -8.64 15.10
C GLY A 201 7.82 -8.09 14.73
N GLY A 202 7.69 -7.43 13.57
CA GLY A 202 6.42 -6.92 13.06
C GLY A 202 5.39 -8.04 12.80
N LEU A 203 5.82 -9.15 12.20
CA LEU A 203 4.97 -10.32 11.97
C LEU A 203 4.54 -11.00 13.29
N GLY A 204 5.41 -11.01 14.29
CA GLY A 204 5.07 -11.51 15.62
C GLY A 204 4.00 -10.65 16.30
N MET A 205 4.12 -9.33 16.24
CA MET A 205 3.15 -8.39 16.78
C MET A 205 1.79 -8.51 16.07
N SER A 206 1.76 -8.64 14.74
CA SER A 206 0.51 -8.79 14.00
C SER A 206 -0.25 -10.06 14.40
N LYS A 207 0.44 -11.19 14.60
CA LYS A 207 -0.20 -12.43 15.08
C LYS A 207 -0.80 -12.30 16.48
N LEU A 208 -0.20 -11.48 17.35
CA LEU A 208 -0.74 -11.24 18.70
C LEU A 208 -1.97 -10.33 18.69
N GLN A 209 -2.12 -9.44 17.70
CA GLN A 209 -3.29 -8.57 17.55
C GLN A 209 -4.52 -9.29 16.96
N PHE A 210 -4.31 -10.37 16.20
CA PHE A 210 -5.39 -11.13 15.56
C PHE A 210 -5.81 -12.39 16.33
N ASN A 211 -5.24 -12.64 17.50
CA ASN A 211 -5.59 -13.72 18.42
C ASN A 211 -6.30 -13.15 19.66
#